data_e5b6035d25e1806effff4afa288fff73
#
_entry.id   e5b6035d25e1806effff4afa288fff73
#
_cell.length_a   1.000
_cell.length_b   1.000
_cell.length_c   1.000
_cell.angle_alpha   90.00
_cell.angle_beta   90.00
_cell.angle_gamma   90.00
#
_symmetry.space_group_name_H-M   'P 1'
#
loop_
_entity.id
_entity.type
_entity.pdbx_description
1 polymer ?
#
loop_
_entity_poly.entity_id
_entity_poly.type
_entity_poly.pdbx_seq_one_letter_code
_entity_poly.pdbx_strand_id
1 'polypeptide(L)'
;MGRLVKNFSLADGHETLGIPSGPTSGQPVDATPGALRYNTTLNLFEFYNGTNFVQVTGAVGGKHTITRDSFTLDGSTLAYGALSFEPSADQNVLVFIEGVFQNDSQYNISGTTITLTSILEADNGKTLTVLHGFDTA
;
A
#
# COMPACT_ATOMS: atom_id res chain seq x y z
N MET A 1 -44.98 -6.38 11.92
CA MET A 1 -44.91 -6.69 10.48
C MET A 1 -44.04 -5.67 9.81
N GLY A 2 -42.83 -6.04 9.43
CA GLY A 2 -41.90 -5.18 8.71
C GLY A 2 -42.40 -4.92 7.29
N ARG A 3 -42.59 -3.66 6.95
CA ARG A 3 -43.00 -3.27 5.60
C ARG A 3 -41.77 -3.32 4.70
N LEU A 4 -41.68 -4.31 3.83
CA LEU A 4 -40.69 -4.36 2.75
C LEU A 4 -40.92 -3.17 1.81
N VAL A 5 -40.04 -2.19 1.85
CA VAL A 5 -40.01 -1.11 0.85
C VAL A 5 -39.37 -1.69 -0.41
N LYS A 6 -40.16 -2.13 -1.36
CA LYS A 6 -39.73 -2.40 -2.73
C LYS A 6 -39.52 -1.06 -3.43
N ASN A 7 -38.36 -0.84 -3.99
CA ASN A 7 -37.97 0.38 -4.71
C ASN A 7 -37.88 1.62 -3.82
N PHE A 8 -36.77 1.77 -3.13
CA PHE A 8 -36.39 3.02 -2.49
C PHE A 8 -36.02 4.03 -3.59
N SER A 9 -36.91 4.99 -3.85
CA SER A 9 -36.52 6.16 -4.64
C SER A 9 -36.05 7.26 -3.68
N LEU A 10 -34.87 7.81 -3.92
CA LEU A 10 -34.43 9.02 -3.25
C LEU A 10 -35.39 10.14 -3.62
N ALA A 11 -36.06 10.73 -2.63
CA ALA A 11 -36.94 11.86 -2.84
C ALA A 11 -36.14 13.06 -3.39
N ASP A 12 -36.69 13.71 -4.36
CA ASP A 12 -36.17 14.94 -4.97
C ASP A 12 -35.86 15.99 -3.87
N GLY A 13 -34.65 16.52 -3.84
CA GLY A 13 -34.25 17.60 -2.94
C GLY A 13 -33.29 17.23 -1.78
N HIS A 14 -32.87 15.97 -1.64
CA HIS A 14 -31.82 15.56 -0.71
C HIS A 14 -30.56 15.19 -1.44
N GLU A 15 -29.49 15.94 -1.25
CA GLU A 15 -28.16 15.68 -1.83
C GLU A 15 -27.42 14.50 -1.14
N THR A 16 -28.02 13.95 -0.07
CA THR A 16 -27.38 12.92 0.75
C THR A 16 -28.30 11.75 1.06
N LEU A 17 -27.76 10.55 1.06
CA LEU A 17 -28.40 9.35 1.57
C LEU A 17 -27.87 9.04 2.98
N GLY A 18 -28.75 9.08 3.98
CA GLY A 18 -28.43 8.60 5.32
C GLY A 18 -28.31 7.08 5.34
N ILE A 19 -27.16 6.56 5.75
CA ILE A 19 -26.96 5.13 5.95
C ILE A 19 -26.93 4.79 7.44
N PRO A 20 -27.26 3.55 7.84
CA PRO A 20 -27.13 3.12 9.23
C PRO A 20 -25.72 3.39 9.76
N SER A 21 -25.61 3.92 10.98
CA SER A 21 -24.32 4.24 11.60
C SER A 21 -24.28 3.80 13.05
N GLY A 22 -23.09 3.51 13.54
CA GLY A 22 -22.89 3.13 14.95
C GLY A 22 -21.44 2.70 15.23
N PRO A 23 -21.09 2.52 16.50
CA PRO A 23 -19.75 2.10 16.89
C PRO A 23 -19.46 0.64 16.48
N THR A 24 -18.17 0.25 16.52
CA THR A 24 -17.75 -1.15 16.27
C THR A 24 -18.45 -2.13 17.21
N SER A 25 -18.62 -1.77 18.49
CA SER A 25 -19.33 -2.60 19.48
C SER A 25 -20.84 -2.76 19.20
N GLY A 26 -21.41 -1.96 18.32
CA GLY A 26 -22.80 -1.99 17.91
C GLY A 26 -23.02 -2.67 16.55
N GLN A 27 -22.06 -3.45 16.07
CA GLN A 27 -22.24 -4.23 14.82
C GLN A 27 -23.36 -5.28 15.01
N PRO A 28 -24.35 -5.32 14.09
CA PRO A 28 -25.40 -6.34 14.17
C PRO A 28 -24.83 -7.76 14.01
N VAL A 29 -25.27 -8.68 14.88
CA VAL A 29 -24.82 -10.08 14.85
C VAL A 29 -25.55 -10.93 13.79
N ASP A 30 -26.67 -10.41 13.29
CA ASP A 30 -27.55 -11.07 12.30
C ASP A 30 -27.61 -10.29 10.98
N ALA A 31 -26.55 -9.59 10.66
CA ALA A 31 -26.46 -8.83 9.43
C ALA A 31 -26.57 -9.74 8.19
N THR A 32 -27.27 -9.27 7.18
CA THR A 32 -27.35 -9.95 5.88
C THR A 32 -26.10 -9.63 5.04
N PRO A 33 -25.52 -10.60 4.32
CA PRO A 33 -24.41 -10.33 3.40
C PRO A 33 -24.71 -9.17 2.45
N GLY A 34 -23.77 -8.21 2.34
CA GLY A 34 -23.95 -6.98 1.59
C GLY A 34 -24.58 -5.82 2.38
N ALA A 35 -24.97 -6.02 3.65
CA ALA A 35 -25.42 -4.92 4.51
C ALA A 35 -24.30 -3.88 4.67
N LEU A 36 -24.60 -2.62 4.36
CA LEU A 36 -23.69 -1.48 4.43
C LEU A 36 -24.01 -0.60 5.64
N ARG A 37 -22.98 -0.15 6.35
CA ARG A 37 -23.09 0.81 7.45
C ARG A 37 -21.87 1.72 7.53
N TYR A 38 -22.01 2.83 8.27
CA TYR A 38 -20.90 3.68 8.67
C TYR A 38 -20.47 3.34 10.10
N ASN A 39 -19.19 3.01 10.28
CA ASN A 39 -18.60 2.74 11.60
C ASN A 39 -18.09 4.05 12.21
N THR A 40 -18.74 4.52 13.27
CA THR A 40 -18.38 5.78 13.93
C THR A 40 -17.13 5.70 14.80
N THR A 41 -16.70 4.50 15.20
CA THR A 41 -15.43 4.30 15.92
C THR A 41 -14.24 4.41 14.98
N LEU A 42 -14.37 3.82 13.78
CA LEU A 42 -13.30 3.76 12.78
C LEU A 42 -13.38 4.91 11.76
N ASN A 43 -14.49 5.67 11.75
CA ASN A 43 -14.79 6.73 10.79
C ASN A 43 -14.71 6.30 9.32
N LEU A 44 -15.29 5.12 9.01
CA LEU A 44 -15.29 4.55 7.66
C LEU A 44 -16.55 3.76 7.37
N PHE A 45 -16.77 3.49 6.08
CA PHE A 45 -17.80 2.57 5.64
C PHE A 45 -17.33 1.13 5.80
N GLU A 46 -18.24 0.27 6.21
CA GLU A 46 -18.03 -1.18 6.27
C GLU A 46 -19.25 -1.91 5.71
N PHE A 47 -19.01 -3.09 5.14
CA PHE A 47 -20.08 -3.97 4.69
C PHE A 47 -19.91 -5.36 5.31
N TYR A 48 -21.03 -6.06 5.48
CA TYR A 48 -21.00 -7.44 5.98
C TYR A 48 -20.78 -8.41 4.83
N ASN A 49 -19.68 -9.18 4.87
CA ASN A 49 -19.32 -10.13 3.81
C ASN A 49 -19.95 -11.51 3.96
N GLY A 50 -20.79 -11.69 4.99
CA GLY A 50 -21.39 -12.97 5.35
C GLY A 50 -20.73 -13.63 6.56
N THR A 51 -19.58 -13.13 7.01
CA THR A 51 -18.84 -13.63 8.18
C THR A 51 -18.52 -12.49 9.14
N ASN A 52 -17.98 -11.38 8.62
CA ASN A 52 -17.57 -10.22 9.40
C ASN A 52 -17.90 -8.92 8.65
N PHE A 53 -17.93 -7.81 9.40
CA PHE A 53 -17.89 -6.48 8.81
C PHE A 53 -16.49 -6.16 8.29
N VAL A 54 -16.39 -5.86 7.02
CA VAL A 54 -15.14 -5.54 6.31
C VAL A 54 -15.21 -4.08 5.86
N GLN A 55 -14.11 -3.36 6.01
CA GLN A 55 -14.01 -1.98 5.57
C GLN A 55 -14.23 -1.88 4.05
N VAL A 56 -15.05 -0.93 3.63
CA VAL A 56 -15.04 -0.47 2.25
C VAL A 56 -13.80 0.40 2.09
N THR A 57 -12.68 -0.22 1.86
CA THR A 57 -11.50 0.48 1.40
C THR A 57 -11.72 0.77 -0.08
N GLY A 58 -12.09 2.00 -0.40
CA GLY A 58 -11.81 2.47 -1.75
C GLY A 58 -10.32 2.28 -1.96
N ALA A 59 -9.91 1.75 -3.09
CA ALA A 59 -8.61 2.06 -3.61
C ALA A 59 -8.65 3.57 -3.94
N VAL A 60 -8.59 4.40 -2.91
CA VAL A 60 -8.03 5.73 -3.05
C VAL A 60 -6.65 5.40 -3.56
N GLY A 61 -6.39 5.68 -4.84
CA GLY A 61 -5.07 5.48 -5.40
C GLY A 61 -4.09 6.10 -4.42
N GLY A 62 -3.49 5.26 -3.58
CA GLY A 62 -2.60 5.68 -2.54
C GLY A 62 -1.56 6.52 -3.26
N LYS A 63 -1.31 7.71 -2.78
CA LYS A 63 -0.25 8.52 -3.32
C LYS A 63 1.02 7.76 -3.00
N HIS A 64 1.45 6.88 -3.92
CA HIS A 64 2.69 6.13 -3.75
C HIS A 64 3.82 7.12 -3.53
N THR A 65 4.43 7.08 -2.37
CA THR A 65 5.59 7.91 -2.09
C THR A 65 6.81 7.13 -2.53
N ILE A 66 7.32 7.49 -3.71
CA ILE A 66 8.60 6.94 -4.17
C ILE A 66 9.68 7.50 -3.26
N THR A 67 10.42 6.61 -2.63
CA THR A 67 11.55 6.94 -1.76
C THR A 67 12.85 6.70 -2.50
N ARG A 68 13.83 7.55 -2.25
CA ARG A 68 15.17 7.43 -2.78
C ARG A 68 16.16 7.24 -1.64
N ASP A 69 16.80 6.08 -1.61
CA ASP A 69 17.97 5.83 -0.78
C ASP A 69 19.24 5.92 -1.62
N SER A 70 20.31 6.44 -1.06
CA SER A 70 21.57 6.62 -1.76
C SER A 70 22.74 6.20 -0.87
N PHE A 71 23.68 5.47 -1.46
CA PHE A 71 24.87 4.97 -0.81
C PHE A 71 26.09 5.34 -1.65
N THR A 72 27.22 5.58 -1.01
CA THR A 72 28.48 5.76 -1.71
C THR A 72 29.19 4.42 -1.81
N LEU A 73 29.53 4.00 -3.02
CA LEU A 73 30.28 2.78 -3.26
C LEU A 73 31.75 2.97 -2.81
N ASP A 74 32.32 1.95 -2.21
CA ASP A 74 33.73 1.94 -1.75
C ASP A 74 34.66 1.09 -2.65
N GLY A 75 34.12 0.55 -3.76
CA GLY A 75 34.86 -0.27 -4.71
C GLY A 75 35.13 -1.71 -4.23
N SER A 76 34.60 -2.11 -3.07
CA SER A 76 34.87 -3.44 -2.48
C SER A 76 33.64 -4.07 -1.82
N THR A 77 32.80 -3.28 -1.16
CA THR A 77 31.60 -3.75 -0.47
C THR A 77 30.49 -4.01 -1.49
N LEU A 78 29.87 -5.19 -1.43
CA LEU A 78 28.75 -5.56 -2.30
C LEU A 78 27.39 -5.25 -1.69
N ALA A 79 27.25 -5.33 -0.36
CA ALA A 79 25.98 -5.19 0.35
C ALA A 79 25.83 -3.80 0.95
N TYR A 80 24.73 -3.12 0.59
CA TYR A 80 24.38 -1.79 1.06
C TYR A 80 22.99 -1.81 1.70
N GLY A 81 22.82 -1.11 2.82
CA GLY A 81 21.56 -1.01 3.59
C GLY A 81 21.72 -0.01 4.75
N ALA A 82 20.67 0.35 5.50
CA ALA A 82 19.31 -0.15 5.31
C ALA A 82 18.56 0.75 4.34
N LEU A 83 17.81 0.14 3.42
CA LEU A 83 16.77 0.85 2.68
C LEU A 83 15.72 1.36 3.68
N SER A 84 15.07 2.47 3.38
CA SER A 84 14.08 3.11 4.27
C SER A 84 12.91 2.20 4.61
N PHE A 85 12.57 1.25 3.75
CA PHE A 85 11.65 0.13 4.02
C PHE A 85 11.89 -1.04 3.07
N GLU A 86 11.37 -2.20 3.43
CA GLU A 86 11.50 -3.44 2.68
C GLU A 86 10.57 -3.43 1.45
N PRO A 87 11.10 -3.57 0.21
CA PRO A 87 10.26 -3.78 -0.97
C PRO A 87 9.59 -5.15 -0.92
N SER A 88 8.34 -5.26 -1.40
CA SER A 88 7.62 -6.53 -1.42
C SER A 88 8.16 -7.53 -2.45
N ALA A 89 8.91 -7.05 -3.43
CA ALA A 89 9.59 -7.87 -4.45
C ALA A 89 10.73 -7.07 -5.11
N ASP A 90 11.72 -7.78 -5.64
CA ASP A 90 12.92 -7.19 -6.27
C ASP A 90 12.58 -6.29 -7.48
N GLN A 91 11.50 -6.60 -8.21
CA GLN A 91 11.03 -5.78 -9.32
C GLN A 91 10.38 -4.45 -8.89
N ASN A 92 10.12 -4.28 -7.60
CA ASN A 92 9.52 -3.05 -7.06
C ASN A 92 10.57 -2.00 -6.67
N VAL A 93 11.76 -2.11 -7.24
CA VAL A 93 12.84 -1.14 -7.11
C VAL A 93 13.45 -0.79 -8.45
N LEU A 94 14.03 0.39 -8.53
CA LEU A 94 14.87 0.81 -9.66
C LEU A 94 16.24 1.20 -9.10
N VAL A 95 17.28 0.58 -9.62
CA VAL A 95 18.66 0.75 -9.13
C VAL A 95 19.49 1.46 -10.18
N PHE A 96 20.29 2.42 -9.74
CA PHE A 96 21.18 3.21 -10.58
C PHE A 96 22.55 3.34 -9.94
N ILE A 97 23.59 3.27 -10.74
CA ILE A 97 24.96 3.67 -10.35
C ILE A 97 25.34 4.85 -11.23
N GLU A 98 25.64 6.00 -10.62
CA GLU A 98 25.91 7.28 -11.33
C GLU A 98 24.86 7.61 -12.39
N GLY A 99 23.58 7.35 -12.11
CA GLY A 99 22.48 7.59 -13.04
C GLY A 99 22.31 6.51 -14.14
N VAL A 100 23.16 5.51 -14.18
CA VAL A 100 23.03 4.37 -15.12
C VAL A 100 22.18 3.28 -14.47
N PHE A 101 21.08 2.93 -15.15
CA PHE A 101 20.17 1.87 -14.69
C PHE A 101 20.89 0.53 -14.59
N GLN A 102 20.64 -0.19 -13.52
CA GLN A 102 21.12 -1.53 -13.27
C GLN A 102 19.99 -2.54 -13.49
N ASN A 103 20.27 -3.58 -14.27
CA ASN A 103 19.33 -4.67 -14.51
C ASN A 103 19.17 -5.52 -13.23
N ASP A 104 18.02 -6.16 -13.07
CA ASP A 104 17.68 -7.04 -11.94
C ASP A 104 18.68 -8.19 -11.74
N SER A 105 19.35 -8.65 -12.81
CA SER A 105 20.42 -9.63 -12.73
C SER A 105 21.72 -9.12 -12.09
N GLN A 106 21.84 -7.82 -11.86
CA GLN A 106 23.04 -7.17 -11.33
C GLN A 106 22.98 -6.92 -9.82
N TYR A 107 21.84 -7.20 -9.20
CA TYR A 107 21.67 -7.07 -7.75
C TYR A 107 20.65 -8.09 -7.23
N ASN A 108 20.59 -8.21 -5.91
CA ASN A 108 19.56 -8.96 -5.17
C ASN A 108 19.15 -8.13 -3.96
N ILE A 109 17.87 -8.20 -3.57
CA ILE A 109 17.37 -7.54 -2.38
C ILE A 109 16.90 -8.59 -1.37
N SER A 110 17.29 -8.40 -0.11
CA SER A 110 16.84 -9.24 0.98
C SER A 110 16.53 -8.35 2.19
N GLY A 111 15.26 -8.28 2.54
CA GLY A 111 14.79 -7.34 3.55
C GLY A 111 15.07 -5.90 3.11
N THR A 112 15.80 -5.16 3.89
CA THR A 112 16.21 -3.78 3.58
C THR A 112 17.65 -3.68 3.03
N THR A 113 18.25 -4.79 2.61
CA THR A 113 19.63 -4.81 2.10
C THR A 113 19.64 -5.10 0.60
N ILE A 114 20.30 -4.24 -0.17
CA ILE A 114 20.64 -4.49 -1.57
C ILE A 114 22.07 -5.03 -1.66
N THR A 115 22.23 -6.11 -2.40
CA THR A 115 23.54 -6.73 -2.65
C THR A 115 23.83 -6.73 -4.15
N LEU A 116 24.88 -6.04 -4.56
CA LEU A 116 25.35 -6.03 -5.96
C LEU A 116 26.02 -7.37 -6.30
N THR A 117 25.81 -7.86 -7.51
CA THR A 117 26.44 -9.11 -7.97
C THR A 117 27.95 -8.93 -8.24
N SER A 118 28.35 -7.72 -8.58
CA SER A 118 29.74 -7.34 -8.78
C SER A 118 29.95 -5.86 -8.54
N ILE A 119 31.14 -5.50 -8.14
CA ILE A 119 31.60 -4.11 -8.04
C ILE A 119 33.07 -4.05 -8.53
N LEU A 120 33.44 -2.93 -9.09
CA LEU A 120 34.82 -2.68 -9.54
C LEU A 120 35.46 -1.62 -8.64
N GLU A 121 36.77 -1.68 -8.47
CA GLU A 121 37.53 -0.62 -7.79
C GLU A 121 37.30 0.76 -8.44
N ALA A 122 37.06 0.77 -9.75
CA ALA A 122 36.68 1.97 -10.51
C ALA A 122 35.30 2.55 -10.10
N ASP A 123 34.51 1.82 -9.30
CA ASP A 123 33.23 2.31 -8.78
C ASP A 123 33.38 3.03 -7.43
N ASN A 124 34.57 3.04 -6.86
CA ASN A 124 34.85 3.76 -5.62
C ASN A 124 34.49 5.25 -5.73
N GLY A 125 33.70 5.74 -4.80
CA GLY A 125 33.21 7.11 -4.77
C GLY A 125 31.94 7.35 -5.60
N LYS A 126 31.48 6.39 -6.42
CA LYS A 126 30.24 6.51 -7.17
C LYS A 126 29.02 6.38 -6.26
N THR A 127 27.91 6.93 -6.73
CA THR A 127 26.63 6.89 -6.00
C THR A 127 25.76 5.75 -6.50
N LEU A 128 25.44 4.82 -5.60
CA LEU A 128 24.35 3.85 -5.75
C LEU A 128 23.04 4.52 -5.32
N THR A 129 22.07 4.60 -6.19
CA THR A 129 20.73 5.14 -5.92
C THR A 129 19.70 4.05 -6.09
N VAL A 130 18.86 3.88 -5.08
CA VAL A 130 17.73 2.94 -5.09
C VAL A 130 16.43 3.73 -4.96
N LEU A 131 15.57 3.62 -5.97
CA LEU A 131 14.20 4.12 -5.91
C LEU A 131 13.27 2.96 -5.59
N HIS A 132 12.45 3.10 -4.58
CA HIS A 132 11.50 2.09 -4.13
C HIS A 132 10.22 2.72 -3.57
N GLY A 133 9.27 1.92 -3.09
CA GLY A 133 7.97 2.41 -2.63
C GLY A 133 6.89 2.36 -3.71
N PHE A 134 7.15 1.67 -4.81
CA PHE A 134 6.16 1.46 -5.88
C PHE A 134 5.01 0.54 -5.44
N ASP A 135 5.18 -0.21 -4.37
CA ASP A 135 4.29 -1.21 -3.81
C ASP A 135 3.72 -0.83 -2.44
N THR A 136 4.03 0.37 -1.94
CA THR A 136 3.44 0.89 -0.69
C THR A 136 2.08 1.51 -0.98
N ALA A 137 1.04 0.99 -0.36
CA ALA A 137 -0.32 1.52 -0.43
C ALA A 137 -0.57 2.53 0.70
#